data_074c8cfc608ef9eb8999aacc4d0ccaef
#
_entry.id   074c8cfc608ef9eb8999aacc4d0ccaef
#
_cell.length_a   1.000
_cell.length_b   1.000
_cell.length_c   1.000
_cell.angle_alpha   90.00
_cell.angle_beta   90.00
_cell.angle_gamma   90.00
#
_symmetry.space_group_name_H-M   'P 1'
#
loop_
_entity.id
_entity.type
_entity.pdbx_description
1 polymer ?
#
loop_
_entity_poly.entity_id
_entity_poly.type
_entity_poly.pdbx_seq_one_letter_code
_entity_poly.pdbx_strand_id
1 'polypeptide(L)'
;MESIIVLWANVRAEWVKLRSVRSTLWALAITIGITVGLSALFCSTRVARWDRMGRGAQLIFEPIGFSLNGIFLSQLALGVLGVLVMTSEFATGQIRATFAATPTRGTVLVAKMKVFFLASLVVGEISSFAAFFIGQAILSSKSSASITDSGALRAVLGGGLYLAGIGIFGLGLGVILRRTAGAIAVLVASVMILPQLVELLPSPWNDDISKYLPSPAGQTMFHITSARPSLSTGVGVLVFLAYPLGACLIGWVLLRTRDA
;
A
#
# COMPACT_ATOMS: atom_id res chain seq x y z
N MET A 1 -6.88 32.16 -9.28
CA MET A 1 -8.23 31.61 -9.07
C MET A 1 -8.58 30.52 -10.09
N GLU A 2 -8.36 30.73 -11.38
CA GLU A 2 -8.65 29.76 -12.45
C GLU A 2 -7.99 28.37 -12.26
N SER A 3 -6.73 28.31 -11.85
CA SER A 3 -6.01 27.04 -11.63
C SER A 3 -6.63 26.17 -10.54
N ILE A 4 -7.22 26.78 -9.52
CA ILE A 4 -7.90 26.05 -8.42
C ILE A 4 -9.24 25.50 -8.92
N ILE A 5 -9.99 26.28 -9.69
CA ILE A 5 -11.27 25.83 -10.28
C ILE A 5 -11.06 24.65 -11.21
N VAL A 6 -10.04 24.71 -12.08
CA VAL A 6 -9.67 23.62 -12.98
C VAL A 6 -9.26 22.36 -12.20
N LEU A 7 -8.50 22.48 -11.12
CA LEU A 7 -8.13 21.37 -10.28
C LEU A 7 -9.36 20.70 -9.65
N TRP A 8 -10.30 21.47 -9.10
CA TRP A 8 -11.52 20.93 -8.51
C TRP A 8 -12.42 20.23 -9.52
N ALA A 9 -12.55 20.79 -10.73
CA ALA A 9 -13.29 20.14 -11.81
C ALA A 9 -12.68 18.77 -12.18
N ASN A 10 -11.34 18.69 -12.28
CA ASN A 10 -10.62 17.45 -12.53
C ASN A 10 -10.78 16.44 -11.37
N VAL A 11 -10.69 16.88 -10.11
CA VAL A 11 -10.91 16.02 -8.93
C VAL A 11 -12.32 15.42 -8.97
N ARG A 12 -13.34 16.23 -9.27
CA ARG A 12 -14.71 15.75 -9.41
C ARG A 12 -14.89 14.76 -10.54
N ALA A 13 -14.27 15.01 -11.69
CA ALA A 13 -14.30 14.09 -12.82
C ALA A 13 -13.62 12.75 -12.50
N GLU A 14 -12.45 12.77 -11.86
CA GLU A 14 -11.74 11.55 -11.45
C GLU A 14 -12.51 10.77 -10.38
N TRP A 15 -13.17 11.46 -9.44
CA TRP A 15 -14.03 10.82 -8.45
C TRP A 15 -15.21 10.09 -9.09
N VAL A 16 -15.87 10.72 -10.07
CA VAL A 16 -16.97 10.09 -10.81
C VAL A 16 -16.47 8.86 -11.58
N LYS A 17 -15.32 8.94 -12.26
CA LYS A 17 -14.71 7.80 -12.95
C LYS A 17 -14.47 6.64 -11.96
N LEU A 18 -13.81 6.90 -10.84
CA LEU A 18 -13.47 5.87 -9.84
C LEU A 18 -14.72 5.16 -9.32
N ARG A 19 -15.81 5.90 -9.08
CA ARG A 19 -17.05 5.38 -8.54
C ARG A 19 -17.94 4.68 -9.59
N SER A 20 -17.83 5.08 -10.87
CA SER A 20 -18.64 4.51 -11.96
C SER A 20 -18.11 3.15 -12.45
N VAL A 21 -16.84 2.84 -12.24
CA VAL A 21 -16.22 1.60 -12.70
C VAL A 21 -16.41 0.50 -11.66
N ARG A 22 -17.32 -0.44 -11.94
CA ARG A 22 -17.64 -1.56 -11.04
C ARG A 22 -16.43 -2.39 -10.65
N SER A 23 -15.50 -2.63 -11.57
CA SER A 23 -14.28 -3.39 -11.27
C SER A 23 -13.40 -2.71 -10.22
N THR A 24 -13.34 -1.38 -10.19
CA THR A 24 -12.62 -0.62 -9.17
C THR A 24 -13.26 -0.82 -7.79
N LEU A 25 -14.58 -0.75 -7.69
CA LEU A 25 -15.29 -0.98 -6.44
C LEU A 25 -15.08 -2.41 -5.93
N TRP A 26 -15.15 -3.41 -6.82
CA TRP A 26 -14.85 -4.79 -6.46
C TRP A 26 -13.40 -4.97 -6.01
N ALA A 27 -12.43 -4.36 -6.68
CA ALA A 27 -11.02 -4.43 -6.28
C ALA A 27 -10.79 -3.83 -4.88
N LEU A 28 -11.43 -2.71 -4.56
CA LEU A 28 -11.40 -2.11 -3.22
C LEU A 28 -12.05 -3.03 -2.17
N ALA A 29 -13.20 -3.61 -2.46
CA ALA A 29 -13.87 -4.57 -1.58
C ALA A 29 -13.04 -5.85 -1.36
N ILE A 30 -12.43 -6.38 -2.43
CA ILE A 30 -11.51 -7.53 -2.37
C ILE A 30 -10.29 -7.21 -1.51
N THR A 31 -9.76 -5.99 -1.57
CA THR A 31 -8.64 -5.57 -0.71
C THR A 31 -9.02 -5.70 0.77
N ILE A 32 -10.20 -5.23 1.17
CA ILE A 32 -10.71 -5.39 2.54
C ILE A 32 -10.84 -6.88 2.89
N GLY A 33 -11.49 -7.65 2.02
CA GLY A 33 -11.71 -9.08 2.23
C GLY A 33 -10.40 -9.88 2.38
N ILE A 34 -9.41 -9.62 1.54
CA ILE A 34 -8.09 -10.26 1.62
C ILE A 34 -7.39 -9.86 2.91
N THR A 35 -7.35 -8.56 3.26
CA THR A 35 -6.67 -8.09 4.47
C THR A 35 -7.25 -8.74 5.70
N VAL A 36 -8.57 -8.67 5.87
CA VAL A 36 -9.27 -9.21 7.04
C VAL A 36 -9.22 -10.74 7.06
N GLY A 37 -9.51 -11.38 5.93
CA GLY A 37 -9.53 -12.85 5.83
C GLY A 37 -8.18 -13.49 6.12
N LEU A 38 -7.09 -12.93 5.57
CA LEU A 38 -5.75 -13.44 5.84
C LEU A 38 -5.29 -13.13 7.27
N SER A 39 -5.59 -11.95 7.79
CA SER A 39 -5.31 -11.63 9.19
C SER A 39 -6.01 -12.60 10.14
N ALA A 40 -7.30 -12.86 9.91
CA ALA A 40 -8.06 -13.85 10.68
C ALA A 40 -7.47 -15.26 10.55
N LEU A 41 -7.08 -15.67 9.34
CA LEU A 41 -6.45 -16.96 9.09
C LEU A 41 -5.10 -17.08 9.81
N PHE A 42 -4.23 -16.09 9.76
CA PHE A 42 -2.97 -16.09 10.47
C PHE A 42 -3.17 -16.13 11.99
N CYS A 43 -4.09 -15.33 12.53
CA CYS A 43 -4.40 -15.32 13.95
C CYS A 43 -4.98 -16.66 14.42
N SER A 44 -5.92 -17.25 13.68
CA SER A 44 -6.50 -18.56 14.04
C SER A 44 -5.49 -19.69 13.99
N THR A 45 -4.62 -19.72 12.97
CA THR A 45 -3.53 -20.72 12.90
C THR A 45 -2.51 -20.53 14.02
N ARG A 46 -2.25 -19.29 14.44
CA ARG A 46 -1.37 -19.00 15.57
C ARG A 46 -1.97 -19.52 16.88
N VAL A 47 -3.24 -19.26 17.14
CA VAL A 47 -3.94 -19.76 18.34
C VAL A 47 -3.93 -21.30 18.35
N ALA A 48 -4.25 -21.95 17.22
CA ALA A 48 -4.25 -23.42 17.12
C ALA A 48 -2.88 -24.07 17.38
N ARG A 49 -1.80 -23.34 17.12
CA ARG A 49 -0.43 -23.83 17.33
C ARG A 49 0.23 -23.26 18.59
N TRP A 50 -0.49 -22.50 19.41
CA TRP A 50 0.08 -21.77 20.54
C TRP A 50 0.82 -22.67 21.53
N ASP A 51 0.21 -23.79 21.90
CA ASP A 51 0.77 -24.70 22.92
C ASP A 51 1.97 -25.52 22.37
N ARG A 52 2.16 -25.53 21.04
CA ARG A 52 3.34 -26.14 20.39
C ARG A 52 4.50 -25.17 20.26
N MET A 53 4.29 -23.89 20.55
CA MET A 53 5.35 -22.88 20.55
C MET A 53 6.16 -23.01 21.84
N GLY A 54 7.48 -22.90 21.74
CA GLY A 54 8.33 -22.81 22.92
C GLY A 54 8.02 -21.53 23.74
N ARG A 55 8.19 -21.61 25.06
CA ARG A 55 7.91 -20.49 25.97
C ARG A 55 8.59 -19.18 25.54
N GLY A 56 9.83 -19.23 25.06
CA GLY A 56 10.53 -18.05 24.55
C GLY A 56 9.81 -17.37 23.39
N ALA A 57 9.28 -18.14 22.43
CA ALA A 57 8.53 -17.60 21.31
C ALA A 57 7.16 -17.01 21.73
N GLN A 58 6.54 -17.56 22.77
CA GLN A 58 5.32 -17.00 23.36
C GLN A 58 5.56 -15.64 24.05
N LEU A 59 6.70 -15.51 24.75
CA LEU A 59 7.06 -14.28 25.48
C LEU A 59 7.38 -13.09 24.56
N ILE A 60 7.94 -13.36 23.38
CA ILE A 60 8.28 -12.31 22.39
C ILE A 60 7.19 -12.11 21.33
N PHE A 61 6.05 -12.78 21.48
CA PHE A 61 4.96 -12.66 20.51
C PHE A 61 4.34 -11.26 20.56
N GLU A 62 4.26 -10.63 19.41
CA GLU A 62 3.73 -9.28 19.25
C GLU A 62 2.36 -9.34 18.55
N PRO A 63 1.23 -9.23 19.32
CA PRO A 63 -0.11 -9.45 18.79
C PRO A 63 -0.59 -8.35 17.83
N ILE A 64 -0.10 -7.10 17.98
CA ILE A 64 -0.58 -5.94 17.21
C ILE A 64 -0.18 -6.11 15.74
N GLY A 65 1.12 -6.16 15.43
CA GLY A 65 1.59 -6.33 14.06
C GLY A 65 1.20 -7.68 13.48
N PHE A 66 1.09 -8.73 14.33
CA PHE A 66 0.65 -10.04 13.86
C PHE A 66 -0.78 -10.03 13.32
N SER A 67 -1.69 -9.30 13.95
CA SER A 67 -3.07 -9.12 13.48
C SER A 67 -3.16 -8.33 12.17
N LEU A 68 -2.11 -7.60 11.79
CA LEU A 68 -2.02 -6.82 10.55
C LEU A 68 -1.30 -7.56 9.40
N ASN A 69 -0.88 -8.81 9.59
CA ASN A 69 -0.14 -9.57 8.56
C ASN A 69 -0.91 -9.77 7.25
N GLY A 70 -2.24 -9.65 7.25
CA GLY A 70 -3.05 -9.66 6.03
C GLY A 70 -2.67 -8.56 5.05
N ILE A 71 -2.09 -7.45 5.52
CA ILE A 71 -1.59 -6.33 4.70
C ILE A 71 -0.55 -6.81 3.69
N PHE A 72 0.24 -7.83 4.03
CA PHE A 72 1.32 -8.34 3.17
C PHE A 72 0.85 -8.79 1.79
N LEU A 73 -0.32 -9.40 1.66
CA LEU A 73 -0.86 -9.77 0.34
C LEU A 73 -1.81 -8.71 -0.22
N SER A 74 -2.59 -8.03 0.61
CA SER A 74 -3.52 -7.00 0.16
C SER A 74 -2.83 -5.77 -0.44
N GLN A 75 -1.56 -5.51 -0.10
CA GLN A 75 -0.74 -4.50 -0.75
C GLN A 75 -0.67 -4.69 -2.28
N LEU A 76 -0.65 -5.94 -2.76
CA LEU A 76 -0.66 -6.23 -4.19
C LEU A 76 -1.98 -5.84 -4.84
N ALA A 77 -3.11 -6.10 -4.18
CA ALA A 77 -4.42 -5.75 -4.72
C ALA A 77 -4.55 -4.23 -4.92
N LEU A 78 -4.16 -3.43 -3.91
CA LEU A 78 -4.21 -1.98 -4.00
C LEU A 78 -3.16 -1.41 -4.95
N GLY A 79 -1.96 -1.97 -4.95
CA GLY A 79 -0.89 -1.57 -5.87
C GLY A 79 -1.25 -1.84 -7.34
N VAL A 80 -1.80 -3.03 -7.63
CA VAL A 80 -2.29 -3.39 -8.98
C VAL A 80 -3.45 -2.48 -9.38
N LEU A 81 -4.38 -2.18 -8.47
CA LEU A 81 -5.44 -1.24 -8.76
C LEU A 81 -4.89 0.14 -9.13
N GLY A 82 -3.86 0.63 -8.43
CA GLY A 82 -3.15 1.87 -8.76
C GLY A 82 -2.57 1.85 -10.18
N VAL A 83 -1.92 0.75 -10.54
CA VAL A 83 -1.44 0.54 -11.93
C VAL A 83 -2.60 0.62 -12.92
N LEU A 84 -3.68 -0.11 -12.68
CA LEU A 84 -4.84 -0.19 -13.59
C LEU A 84 -5.56 1.15 -13.76
N VAL A 85 -5.70 1.94 -12.70
CA VAL A 85 -6.31 3.28 -12.76
C VAL A 85 -5.62 4.18 -13.77
N MET A 86 -4.33 4.00 -13.99
CA MET A 86 -3.59 4.80 -14.97
C MET A 86 -3.44 4.10 -16.32
N THR A 87 -3.06 2.83 -16.32
CA THR A 87 -2.75 2.12 -17.58
C THR A 87 -3.98 1.83 -18.43
N SER A 88 -5.17 1.72 -17.84
CA SER A 88 -6.42 1.57 -18.59
C SER A 88 -6.72 2.79 -19.47
N GLU A 89 -6.42 3.99 -19.02
CA GLU A 89 -6.61 5.21 -19.82
C GLU A 89 -5.63 5.29 -21.00
N PHE A 90 -4.40 4.79 -20.82
CA PHE A 90 -3.46 4.66 -21.93
C PHE A 90 -3.91 3.58 -22.93
N ALA A 91 -4.36 2.43 -22.45
CA ALA A 91 -4.77 1.32 -23.29
C ALA A 91 -6.02 1.64 -24.14
N THR A 92 -6.96 2.41 -23.60
CA THR A 92 -8.19 2.80 -24.31
C THR A 92 -8.04 4.10 -25.10
N GLY A 93 -6.89 4.78 -24.99
CA GLY A 93 -6.70 6.10 -25.62
C GLY A 93 -7.47 7.24 -24.92
N GLN A 94 -8.19 6.96 -23.84
CA GLN A 94 -8.98 7.95 -23.09
C GLN A 94 -8.11 9.09 -22.55
N ILE A 95 -6.83 8.83 -22.31
CA ILE A 95 -5.87 9.83 -21.84
C ILE A 95 -5.76 11.02 -22.81
N ARG A 96 -5.88 10.78 -24.14
CA ARG A 96 -5.84 11.84 -25.16
C ARG A 96 -7.05 12.77 -25.07
N ALA A 97 -8.24 12.21 -24.88
CA ALA A 97 -9.46 13.00 -24.67
C ALA A 97 -9.38 13.82 -23.38
N THR A 98 -8.83 13.24 -22.30
CA THR A 98 -8.61 13.95 -21.04
C THR A 98 -7.65 15.12 -21.21
N PHE A 99 -6.54 14.96 -21.95
CA PHE A 99 -5.57 16.03 -22.18
C PHE A 99 -6.05 17.09 -23.19
N ALA A 100 -6.93 16.71 -24.12
CA ALA A 100 -7.60 17.70 -25.00
C ALA A 100 -8.56 18.59 -24.21
N ALA A 101 -9.28 18.02 -23.24
CA ALA A 101 -10.19 18.79 -22.37
C ALA A 101 -9.43 19.62 -21.32
N THR A 102 -8.26 19.15 -20.86
CA THR A 102 -7.43 19.83 -19.84
C THR A 102 -5.98 19.84 -20.32
N PRO A 103 -5.51 20.94 -20.95
CA PRO A 103 -4.15 21.01 -21.52
C PRO A 103 -3.04 20.90 -20.47
N THR A 104 -3.32 21.19 -19.20
CA THR A 104 -2.37 21.07 -18.08
C THR A 104 -2.28 19.63 -17.60
N ARG A 105 -1.48 18.79 -18.29
CA ARG A 105 -1.28 17.35 -17.99
C ARG A 105 -0.95 17.08 -16.53
N GLY A 106 -0.16 17.95 -15.89
CA GLY A 106 0.21 17.84 -14.47
C GLY A 106 -0.99 17.98 -13.53
N THR A 107 -1.95 18.85 -13.82
CA THR A 107 -3.15 19.06 -13.00
C THR A 107 -4.04 17.81 -13.01
N VAL A 108 -4.15 17.14 -14.17
CA VAL A 108 -4.89 15.89 -14.30
C VAL A 108 -4.23 14.79 -13.44
N LEU A 109 -2.90 14.65 -13.52
CA LEU A 109 -2.19 13.65 -12.70
C LEU A 109 -2.37 13.91 -11.20
N VAL A 110 -2.22 15.16 -10.76
CA VAL A 110 -2.40 15.54 -9.34
C VAL A 110 -3.84 15.28 -8.88
N ALA A 111 -4.84 15.58 -9.70
CA ALA A 111 -6.24 15.29 -9.38
C ALA A 111 -6.47 13.79 -9.22
N LYS A 112 -5.95 12.97 -10.16
CA LYS A 112 -6.03 11.51 -10.11
C LYS A 112 -5.35 10.94 -8.87
N MET A 113 -4.13 11.40 -8.56
CA MET A 113 -3.39 11.01 -7.36
C MET A 113 -4.18 11.32 -6.09
N LYS A 114 -4.74 12.53 -5.96
CA LYS A 114 -5.53 12.93 -4.78
C LYS A 114 -6.75 12.04 -4.59
N VAL A 115 -7.52 11.83 -5.65
CA VAL A 115 -8.74 11.02 -5.59
C VAL A 115 -8.41 9.57 -5.25
N PHE A 116 -7.42 9.00 -5.92
CA PHE A 116 -7.03 7.62 -5.69
C PHE A 116 -6.39 7.42 -4.32
N PHE A 117 -5.56 8.37 -3.85
CA PHE A 117 -4.97 8.34 -2.51
C PHE A 117 -6.05 8.33 -1.43
N LEU A 118 -7.03 9.25 -1.51
CA LEU A 118 -8.10 9.32 -0.52
C LEU A 118 -8.95 8.06 -0.50
N ALA A 119 -9.31 7.52 -1.67
CA ALA A 119 -10.06 6.27 -1.75
C ALA A 119 -9.26 5.10 -1.18
N SER A 120 -7.98 4.99 -1.54
CA SER A 120 -7.07 3.96 -1.04
C SER A 120 -6.82 4.09 0.45
N LEU A 121 -6.70 5.30 0.97
CA LEU A 121 -6.52 5.56 2.41
C LEU A 121 -7.77 5.11 3.19
N VAL A 122 -8.96 5.50 2.75
CA VAL A 122 -10.21 5.10 3.42
C VAL A 122 -10.33 3.57 3.44
N VAL A 123 -10.11 2.91 2.31
CA VAL A 123 -10.15 1.44 2.22
C VAL A 123 -9.03 0.79 3.05
N GLY A 124 -7.83 1.35 3.02
CA GLY A 124 -6.69 0.89 3.80
C GLY A 124 -6.95 0.97 5.30
N GLU A 125 -7.49 2.10 5.77
CA GLU A 125 -7.85 2.27 7.18
C GLU A 125 -8.97 1.32 7.61
N ILE A 126 -10.04 1.21 6.84
CA ILE A 126 -11.12 0.25 7.12
C ILE A 126 -10.54 -1.18 7.21
N SER A 127 -9.67 -1.55 6.27
CA SER A 127 -9.03 -2.87 6.25
C SER A 127 -8.16 -3.11 7.47
N SER A 128 -7.34 -2.13 7.84
CA SER A 128 -6.40 -2.20 8.95
C SER A 128 -7.13 -2.27 10.30
N PHE A 129 -8.13 -1.40 10.52
CA PHE A 129 -8.96 -1.46 11.73
C PHE A 129 -9.71 -2.78 11.84
N ALA A 130 -10.36 -3.22 10.76
CA ALA A 130 -11.10 -4.48 10.76
C ALA A 130 -10.17 -5.69 11.01
N ALA A 131 -8.99 -5.73 10.38
CA ALA A 131 -8.00 -6.77 10.60
C ALA A 131 -7.49 -6.78 12.04
N PHE A 132 -7.22 -5.60 12.60
CA PHE A 132 -6.80 -5.48 14.00
C PHE A 132 -7.88 -6.02 14.96
N PHE A 133 -9.10 -5.50 14.91
CA PHE A 133 -10.15 -5.92 15.87
C PHE A 133 -10.51 -7.39 15.74
N ILE A 134 -10.63 -7.91 14.51
CA ILE A 134 -10.93 -9.33 14.29
C ILE A 134 -9.74 -10.20 14.72
N GLY A 135 -8.52 -9.78 14.39
CA GLY A 135 -7.30 -10.47 14.81
C GLY A 135 -7.16 -10.52 16.33
N GLN A 136 -7.37 -9.39 17.03
CA GLN A 136 -7.32 -9.34 18.50
C GLN A 136 -8.45 -10.16 19.15
N ALA A 137 -9.64 -10.17 18.58
CA ALA A 137 -10.73 -11.02 19.06
C ALA A 137 -10.37 -12.52 18.97
N ILE A 138 -9.72 -12.95 17.90
CA ILE A 138 -9.24 -14.34 17.74
C ILE A 138 -8.10 -14.65 18.71
N LEU A 139 -7.15 -13.72 18.88
CA LEU A 139 -6.00 -13.88 19.75
C LEU A 139 -6.34 -13.79 21.24
N SER A 140 -7.53 -13.29 21.61
CA SER A 140 -7.94 -13.00 23.00
C SER A 140 -7.78 -14.17 23.96
N SER A 141 -7.90 -15.42 23.46
CA SER A 141 -7.74 -16.62 24.27
C SER A 141 -6.30 -16.94 24.69
N LYS A 142 -5.30 -16.30 24.09
CA LYS A 142 -3.87 -16.58 24.30
C LYS A 142 -3.06 -15.31 24.59
N SER A 143 -3.07 -14.33 23.71
CA SER A 143 -2.35 -13.06 23.86
C SER A 143 -2.99 -12.02 22.97
N SER A 144 -3.60 -11.00 23.54
CA SER A 144 -4.25 -9.90 22.81
C SER A 144 -3.75 -8.55 23.28
N ALA A 145 -3.95 -7.54 22.43
CA ALA A 145 -3.66 -6.16 22.73
C ALA A 145 -4.92 -5.30 22.52
N SER A 146 -5.01 -4.21 23.29
CA SER A 146 -6.04 -3.18 23.11
C SER A 146 -5.57 -2.13 22.10
N ILE A 147 -6.52 -1.44 21.48
CA ILE A 147 -6.22 -0.28 20.62
C ILE A 147 -5.59 0.88 21.44
N THR A 148 -5.79 0.88 22.76
CA THR A 148 -5.22 1.86 23.69
C THR A 148 -3.80 1.53 24.12
N ASP A 149 -3.30 0.33 23.81
CA ASP A 149 -1.94 -0.06 24.16
C ASP A 149 -0.93 0.76 23.34
N SER A 150 0.26 0.94 23.95
CA SER A 150 1.32 1.75 23.35
C SER A 150 1.66 1.28 21.93
N GLY A 151 1.46 2.18 20.97
CA GLY A 151 1.76 1.94 19.57
C GLY A 151 0.67 1.23 18.76
N ALA A 152 -0.42 0.71 19.37
CA ALA A 152 -1.47 0.02 18.67
C ALA A 152 -2.19 0.91 17.64
N LEU A 153 -2.65 2.08 18.07
CA LEU A 153 -3.29 3.04 17.16
C LEU A 153 -2.35 3.48 16.04
N ARG A 154 -1.08 3.74 16.34
CA ARG A 154 -0.06 4.06 15.35
C ARG A 154 0.10 2.94 14.33
N ALA A 155 0.14 1.69 14.78
CA ALA A 155 0.29 0.54 13.90
C ALA A 155 -0.91 0.38 12.96
N VAL A 156 -2.13 0.54 13.48
CA VAL A 156 -3.35 0.43 12.68
C VAL A 156 -3.43 1.53 11.63
N LEU A 157 -3.22 2.80 12.01
CA LEU A 157 -3.18 3.93 11.07
C LEU A 157 -2.01 3.80 10.09
N GLY A 158 -0.86 3.32 10.55
CA GLY A 158 0.30 3.05 9.71
C GLY A 158 0.04 2.00 8.63
N GLY A 159 -0.74 0.96 8.96
CA GLY A 159 -1.15 -0.08 8.01
C GLY A 159 -2.01 0.47 6.87
N GLY A 160 -3.00 1.31 7.19
CA GLY A 160 -3.84 1.97 6.18
C GLY A 160 -3.05 2.94 5.30
N LEU A 161 -2.19 3.76 5.90
CA LEU A 161 -1.32 4.68 5.18
C LEU A 161 -0.31 3.95 4.27
N TYR A 162 0.24 2.83 4.74
CA TYR A 162 1.10 1.96 3.95
C TYR A 162 0.39 1.46 2.69
N LEU A 163 -0.81 0.91 2.84
CA LEU A 163 -1.60 0.42 1.72
C LEU A 163 -1.89 1.53 0.69
N ALA A 164 -2.27 2.72 1.17
CA ALA A 164 -2.50 3.88 0.29
C ALA A 164 -1.21 4.29 -0.45
N GLY A 165 -0.07 4.27 0.22
CA GLY A 165 1.23 4.56 -0.39
C GLY A 165 1.61 3.56 -1.48
N ILE A 166 1.40 2.25 -1.26
CA ILE A 166 1.62 1.22 -2.28
C ILE A 166 0.67 1.42 -3.49
N GLY A 167 -0.57 1.82 -3.24
CA GLY A 167 -1.50 2.17 -4.31
C GLY A 167 -0.98 3.33 -5.18
N ILE A 168 -0.49 4.40 -4.55
CA ILE A 168 0.12 5.55 -5.26
C ILE A 168 1.41 5.15 -5.97
N PHE A 169 2.22 4.27 -5.39
CA PHE A 169 3.40 3.74 -6.04
C PHE A 169 3.03 3.00 -7.33
N GLY A 170 2.01 2.12 -7.28
CA GLY A 170 1.46 1.45 -8.46
C GLY A 170 0.96 2.42 -9.53
N LEU A 171 0.22 3.47 -9.13
CA LEU A 171 -0.24 4.52 -10.04
C LEU A 171 0.96 5.23 -10.72
N GLY A 172 1.99 5.59 -9.97
CA GLY A 172 3.22 6.20 -10.49
C GLY A 172 3.93 5.30 -11.52
N LEU A 173 4.06 3.99 -11.21
CA LEU A 173 4.61 3.02 -12.15
C LEU A 173 3.76 2.90 -13.43
N GLY A 174 2.43 2.97 -13.30
CA GLY A 174 1.50 2.99 -14.43
C GLY A 174 1.73 4.18 -15.36
N VAL A 175 2.02 5.37 -14.80
CA VAL A 175 2.38 6.57 -15.57
C VAL A 175 3.71 6.39 -16.32
N ILE A 176 4.73 5.85 -15.65
CA ILE A 176 6.09 5.68 -16.18
C ILE A 176 6.10 4.70 -17.34
N LEU A 177 5.50 3.52 -17.13
CA LEU A 177 5.61 2.38 -18.04
C LEU A 177 4.53 2.36 -19.10
N ARG A 178 3.38 2.98 -18.86
CA ARG A 178 2.21 3.06 -19.77
C ARG A 178 1.70 1.69 -20.27
N ARG A 179 2.19 0.60 -19.69
CA ARG A 179 1.83 -0.80 -20.03
C ARG A 179 1.51 -1.55 -18.74
N THR A 180 0.31 -2.14 -18.69
CA THR A 180 -0.22 -2.80 -17.50
C THR A 180 0.68 -3.93 -17.02
N ALA A 181 1.04 -4.87 -17.89
CA ALA A 181 1.84 -6.03 -17.52
C ALA A 181 3.22 -5.63 -16.96
N GLY A 182 3.92 -4.70 -17.63
CA GLY A 182 5.22 -4.21 -17.17
C GLY A 182 5.14 -3.49 -15.83
N ALA A 183 4.12 -2.64 -15.63
CA ALA A 183 3.95 -1.90 -14.38
C ALA A 183 3.61 -2.83 -13.20
N ILE A 184 2.77 -3.84 -13.41
CA ILE A 184 2.48 -4.87 -12.40
C ILE A 184 3.74 -5.69 -12.09
N ALA A 185 4.50 -6.10 -13.11
CA ALA A 185 5.72 -6.87 -12.91
C ALA A 185 6.75 -6.11 -12.06
N VAL A 186 6.97 -4.82 -12.35
CA VAL A 186 7.88 -3.97 -11.56
C VAL A 186 7.34 -3.75 -10.14
N LEU A 187 6.05 -3.54 -9.96
CA LEU A 187 5.43 -3.42 -8.64
C LEU A 187 5.68 -4.68 -7.81
N VAL A 188 5.30 -5.85 -8.33
CA VAL A 188 5.46 -7.13 -7.62
C VAL A 188 6.94 -7.42 -7.34
N ALA A 189 7.81 -7.18 -8.33
CA ALA A 189 9.24 -7.35 -8.15
C ALA A 189 9.79 -6.48 -7.02
N SER A 190 9.44 -5.19 -6.98
CA SER A 190 9.98 -4.24 -6.00
C SER A 190 9.44 -4.44 -4.58
N VAL A 191 8.17 -4.82 -4.44
CA VAL A 191 7.47 -4.89 -3.15
C VAL A 191 7.53 -6.29 -2.53
N MET A 192 7.57 -7.34 -3.35
CA MET A 192 7.48 -8.73 -2.88
C MET A 192 8.72 -9.56 -3.19
N ILE A 193 9.20 -9.54 -4.44
CA ILE A 193 10.30 -10.44 -4.85
C ILE A 193 11.64 -9.93 -4.37
N LEU A 194 11.95 -8.66 -4.59
CA LEU A 194 13.24 -8.07 -4.25
C LEU A 194 13.57 -8.14 -2.74
N PRO A 195 12.63 -7.87 -1.81
CA PRO A 195 12.89 -8.08 -0.40
C PRO A 195 13.29 -9.52 -0.07
N GLN A 196 12.60 -10.51 -0.64
CA GLN A 196 12.90 -11.92 -0.43
C GLN A 196 14.27 -12.33 -0.99
N LEU A 197 14.63 -11.80 -2.16
CA LEU A 197 15.95 -12.07 -2.77
C LEU A 197 17.09 -11.47 -1.95
N VAL A 198 16.90 -10.25 -1.43
CA VAL A 198 17.91 -9.59 -0.58
C VAL A 198 18.12 -10.37 0.72
N GLU A 199 17.07 -11.00 1.25
CA GLU A 199 17.18 -11.85 2.44
C GLU A 199 18.09 -13.07 2.25
N LEU A 200 18.31 -13.52 1.01
CA LEU A 200 19.21 -14.63 0.70
C LEU A 200 20.70 -14.22 0.64
N LEU A 201 20.99 -12.94 0.69
CA LEU A 201 22.37 -12.45 0.71
C LEU A 201 23.04 -12.76 2.06
N PRO A 202 24.35 -12.97 2.09
CA PRO A 202 25.08 -13.13 3.35
C PRO A 202 25.09 -11.82 4.15
N SER A 203 25.16 -11.94 5.49
CA SER A 203 25.40 -10.78 6.36
C SER A 203 26.79 -10.16 6.04
N PRO A 204 26.91 -8.80 6.05
CA PRO A 204 25.94 -7.78 6.50
C PRO A 204 24.99 -7.29 5.40
N TRP A 205 25.14 -7.72 4.13
CA TRP A 205 24.41 -7.16 2.98
C TRP A 205 22.89 -7.28 3.09
N ASN A 206 22.39 -8.42 3.61
CA ASN A 206 20.95 -8.61 3.81
C ASN A 206 20.39 -7.57 4.78
N ASP A 207 21.06 -7.30 5.91
CA ASP A 207 20.61 -6.37 6.94
C ASP A 207 20.72 -4.91 6.49
N ASP A 208 21.75 -4.59 5.71
CA ASP A 208 22.02 -3.22 5.26
C ASP A 208 21.13 -2.79 4.11
N ILE A 209 20.79 -3.69 3.19
CA ILE A 209 20.01 -3.36 1.99
C ILE A 209 18.51 -3.51 2.26
N SER A 210 18.09 -4.60 2.93
CA SER A 210 16.66 -4.93 3.07
C SER A 210 15.85 -3.82 3.72
N LYS A 211 16.38 -3.16 4.73
CA LYS A 211 15.72 -2.09 5.48
C LYS A 211 15.33 -0.86 4.65
N TYR A 212 16.00 -0.65 3.49
CA TYR A 212 15.70 0.46 2.58
C TYR A 212 14.71 0.10 1.47
N LEU A 213 14.33 -1.16 1.32
CA LEU A 213 13.37 -1.57 0.30
C LEU A 213 11.94 -1.10 0.65
N PRO A 214 11.05 -0.91 -0.36
CA PRO A 214 9.75 -0.27 -0.14
C PRO A 214 8.89 -1.00 0.89
N SER A 215 8.84 -2.33 0.84
CA SER A 215 8.00 -3.10 1.76
C SER A 215 8.57 -3.13 3.19
N PRO A 216 9.84 -3.51 3.46
CA PRO A 216 10.39 -3.46 4.81
C PRO A 216 10.42 -2.07 5.43
N ALA A 217 10.77 -1.03 4.65
CA ALA A 217 10.74 0.35 5.15
C ALA A 217 9.32 0.77 5.57
N GLY A 218 8.31 0.43 4.75
CA GLY A 218 6.92 0.74 5.05
C GLY A 218 6.34 -0.06 6.22
N GLN A 219 6.79 -1.30 6.43
CA GLN A 219 6.36 -2.15 7.54
C GLN A 219 6.71 -1.56 8.92
N THR A 220 7.69 -0.68 9.01
CA THR A 220 8.01 0.04 10.24
C THR A 220 6.84 0.90 10.77
N MET A 221 5.84 1.20 9.93
CA MET A 221 4.66 1.95 10.33
C MET A 221 3.71 1.12 11.21
N PHE A 222 3.59 -0.19 10.93
CA PHE A 222 2.58 -1.04 11.55
C PHE A 222 3.15 -2.25 12.34
N HIS A 223 4.46 -2.51 12.29
CA HIS A 223 5.12 -3.39 13.22
C HIS A 223 5.73 -2.60 14.38
N ILE A 224 5.54 -3.06 15.61
CA ILE A 224 6.09 -2.43 16.83
C ILE A 224 7.48 -2.96 17.11
N THR A 225 7.66 -4.27 16.95
CA THR A 225 8.93 -4.95 17.12
C THR A 225 9.33 -5.66 15.83
N SER A 226 10.60 -5.56 15.48
CA SER A 226 11.17 -6.25 14.34
C SER A 226 12.20 -7.27 14.82
N ALA A 227 12.12 -8.50 14.30
CA ALA A 227 13.10 -9.54 14.58
C ALA A 227 14.48 -9.27 13.95
N ARG A 228 14.56 -8.30 13.03
CA ARG A 228 15.78 -7.89 12.31
C ARG A 228 16.08 -6.42 12.51
N PRO A 229 17.33 -5.98 12.24
CA PRO A 229 17.66 -4.56 12.21
C PRO A 229 16.71 -3.79 11.29
N SER A 230 15.91 -2.92 11.86
CA SER A 230 14.96 -2.08 11.13
C SER A 230 15.29 -0.61 11.32
N LEU A 231 14.85 0.21 10.37
CA LEU A 231 14.90 1.67 10.52
C LEU A 231 13.99 2.10 11.67
N SER A 232 14.31 3.23 12.30
CA SER A 232 13.34 3.87 13.19
C SER A 232 12.08 4.21 12.39
N THR A 233 10.92 4.19 13.03
CA THR A 233 9.63 4.43 12.33
C THR A 233 9.65 5.69 11.48
N GLY A 234 10.22 6.80 11.97
CA GLY A 234 10.29 8.05 11.22
C GLY A 234 11.14 7.95 9.95
N VAL A 235 12.32 7.31 10.04
CA VAL A 235 13.19 7.10 8.88
C VAL A 235 12.56 6.12 7.89
N GLY A 236 11.94 5.04 8.39
CA GLY A 236 11.23 4.06 7.56
C GLY A 236 10.10 4.70 6.75
N VAL A 237 9.31 5.59 7.38
CA VAL A 237 8.27 6.38 6.70
C VAL A 237 8.86 7.23 5.58
N LEU A 238 9.96 7.95 5.83
CA LEU A 238 10.60 8.80 4.83
C LEU A 238 11.13 7.98 3.65
N VAL A 239 11.80 6.87 3.93
CA VAL A 239 12.30 5.96 2.89
C VAL A 239 11.14 5.38 2.09
N PHE A 240 10.08 4.92 2.75
CA PHE A 240 8.89 4.41 2.07
C PHE A 240 8.25 5.45 1.16
N LEU A 241 8.03 6.68 1.66
CA LEU A 241 7.40 7.75 0.90
C LEU A 241 8.22 8.19 -0.32
N ALA A 242 9.54 8.02 -0.30
CA ALA A 242 10.39 8.31 -1.43
C ALA A 242 10.01 7.50 -2.69
N TYR A 243 9.50 6.26 -2.52
CA TYR A 243 9.09 5.42 -3.65
C TYR A 243 7.83 5.92 -4.38
N PRO A 244 6.66 6.10 -3.73
CA PRO A 244 5.48 6.62 -4.41
C PRO A 244 5.68 8.05 -4.92
N LEU A 245 6.33 8.93 -4.14
CA LEU A 245 6.58 10.31 -4.55
C LEU A 245 7.58 10.36 -5.72
N GLY A 246 8.66 9.59 -5.66
CA GLY A 246 9.64 9.49 -6.74
C GLY A 246 9.03 8.95 -8.03
N ALA A 247 8.24 7.88 -7.95
CA ALA A 247 7.54 7.33 -9.12
C ALA A 247 6.56 8.34 -9.73
N CYS A 248 5.79 9.06 -8.90
CA CYS A 248 4.88 10.09 -9.38
C CYS A 248 5.62 11.29 -9.98
N LEU A 249 6.74 11.70 -9.40
CA LEU A 249 7.57 12.80 -9.91
C LEU A 249 8.18 12.45 -11.27
N ILE A 250 8.78 11.27 -11.38
CA ILE A 250 9.31 10.74 -12.65
C ILE A 250 8.18 10.65 -13.68
N GLY A 251 7.03 10.09 -13.29
CA GLY A 251 5.85 10.01 -14.15
C GLY A 251 5.39 11.38 -14.64
N TRP A 252 5.36 12.39 -13.77
CA TRP A 252 4.99 13.76 -14.12
C TRP A 252 5.97 14.39 -15.13
N VAL A 253 7.28 14.20 -14.94
CA VAL A 253 8.30 14.65 -15.90
C VAL A 253 8.11 13.97 -17.26
N LEU A 254 7.90 12.65 -17.27
CA LEU A 254 7.69 11.87 -18.49
C LEU A 254 6.39 12.24 -19.23
N LEU A 255 5.34 12.67 -18.52
CA LEU A 255 4.12 13.18 -19.15
C LEU A 255 4.31 14.51 -19.87
N ARG A 256 5.31 15.30 -19.45
CA ARG A 256 5.65 16.57 -20.12
C ARG A 256 6.52 16.39 -21.34
N THR A 257 7.42 15.39 -21.32
CA THR A 257 8.44 15.17 -22.33
C THR A 257 8.04 14.16 -23.42
N ARG A 258 7.10 13.27 -23.11
CA ARG A 258 6.63 12.25 -24.05
C ARG A 258 5.23 12.57 -24.55
N ASP A 259 4.99 12.43 -25.84
CA ASP A 259 3.64 12.52 -26.41
C ASP A 259 2.76 11.37 -25.92
N ALA A 260 1.43 11.67 -25.81
CA ALA A 260 0.43 10.72 -25.34
C ALA A 260 -0.21 9.96 -26.50
#